data_ca20f2edf0b5f6bdadae63372a837875
#
_entry.id   ca20f2edf0b5f6bdadae63372a837875
#
_cell.length_a   1.000
_cell.length_b   1.000
_cell.length_c   1.000
_cell.angle_alpha   90.00
_cell.angle_beta   90.00
_cell.angle_gamma   90.00
#
_symmetry.space_group_name_H-M   'P 1'
#
loop_
_entity.id
_entity.type
_entity.pdbx_description
1 polymer ?
#
loop_
_entity_poly.entity_id
_entity_poly.type
_entity_poly.pdbx_seq_one_letter_code
_entity_poly.pdbx_strand_id
1 'polypeptide(L)'
;MTRVRELSPYVELHRKQWRELSDSLPLPLTHSELEALRGLGEPVGLDEVADVYLPLSRLINLQVAARQRLHDSTTTFLGETAPKVPFVIGLAGSVAVGKSTTARILRALLARWPDHPQVDLVTTDGFLHSKAELVRRGIMHRKGFPESYDRRALLRFVTEVKSGAESVTAPVYSHLAYDILPGHEQVVRQPDILIVEGLNVLQPGPSLAVSDLFDFSIYVDAHTDHIERWYTDRFLALRGTAFADPESHFHHFAGLSDEDARAEAHHLWHTINRPNLVDNILPTRPRATLVLRKDGDHAINRVRLRKL
;
A
#
# COMPACT_ATOMS: atom_id res chain seq x y z
N MET A 1 15.17 33.49 -20.76
CA MET A 1 13.73 33.13 -20.85
C MET A 1 13.32 32.58 -19.50
N THR A 2 12.67 33.37 -18.68
CA THR A 2 12.15 32.98 -17.37
C THR A 2 10.96 32.04 -17.62
N ARG A 3 11.12 30.73 -17.34
CA ARG A 3 9.99 29.79 -17.36
C ARG A 3 8.94 30.33 -16.40
N VAL A 4 7.79 30.72 -16.91
CA VAL A 4 6.58 30.95 -16.11
C VAL A 4 6.33 29.64 -15.34
N ARG A 5 6.57 29.64 -14.04
CA ARG A 5 6.28 28.50 -13.18
C ARG A 5 4.76 28.35 -13.20
N GLU A 6 4.23 27.34 -13.88
CA GLU A 6 2.81 26.99 -13.77
C GLU A 6 2.48 26.81 -12.28
N LEU A 7 1.47 27.53 -11.82
CA LEU A 7 0.98 27.40 -10.45
C LEU A 7 0.34 26.02 -10.33
N SER A 8 1.03 25.11 -9.66
CA SER A 8 0.57 23.74 -9.40
C SER A 8 0.65 23.45 -7.90
N PRO A 9 -0.36 22.77 -7.32
CA PRO A 9 -0.28 22.29 -5.94
C PRO A 9 0.73 21.15 -5.78
N TYR A 10 1.32 20.66 -6.86
CA TYR A 10 2.27 19.56 -6.87
C TYR A 10 3.67 20.01 -7.26
N VAL A 11 4.65 19.27 -6.74
CA VAL A 11 6.03 19.24 -7.24
C VAL A 11 6.23 17.87 -7.88
N GLU A 12 6.77 17.83 -9.10
CA GLU A 12 7.21 16.59 -9.74
C GLU A 12 8.73 16.61 -9.86
N LEU A 13 9.36 15.56 -9.33
CA LEU A 13 10.81 15.40 -9.28
C LEU A 13 11.19 14.08 -9.97
N HIS A 14 12.25 14.13 -10.77
CA HIS A 14 12.90 12.91 -11.26
C HIS A 14 13.65 12.22 -10.11
N ARG A 15 13.86 10.91 -10.19
CA ARG A 15 14.56 10.10 -9.18
C ARG A 15 15.87 10.74 -8.72
N LYS A 16 16.69 11.27 -9.65
CA LYS A 16 17.95 11.94 -9.31
C LYS A 16 17.74 13.16 -8.40
N GLN A 17 16.77 14.01 -8.72
CA GLN A 17 16.45 15.20 -7.90
C GLN A 17 15.87 14.82 -6.55
N TRP A 18 15.07 13.76 -6.50
CA TRP A 18 14.48 13.24 -5.28
C TRP A 18 15.55 12.68 -4.33
N ARG A 19 16.51 11.91 -4.89
CA ARG A 19 17.66 11.38 -4.14
C ARG A 19 18.46 12.46 -3.43
N GLU A 20 18.67 13.62 -4.06
CA GLU A 20 19.42 14.73 -3.48
C GLU A 20 18.81 15.29 -2.18
N LEU A 21 17.54 14.93 -1.86
CA LEU A 21 16.85 15.33 -0.64
C LEU A 21 17.15 14.44 0.58
N SER A 22 17.94 13.39 0.41
CA SER A 22 18.24 12.43 1.50
C SER A 22 19.37 12.92 2.45
N ASP A 23 20.11 14.00 2.13
CA ASP A 23 21.19 14.56 2.93
C ASP A 23 22.22 13.53 3.44
N SER A 24 22.76 12.72 2.57
CA SER A 24 23.85 11.77 2.88
C SER A 24 23.54 10.80 4.04
N LEU A 25 22.26 10.51 4.31
CA LEU A 25 21.88 9.49 5.29
C LEU A 25 22.41 8.14 4.87
N PRO A 26 23.06 7.38 5.77
CA PRO A 26 23.47 6.01 5.44
C PRO A 26 22.24 5.14 5.21
N LEU A 27 22.34 4.24 4.23
CA LEU A 27 21.27 3.28 3.98
C LEU A 27 21.24 2.24 5.13
N PRO A 28 20.16 2.16 5.90
CA PRO A 28 20.11 1.30 7.07
C PRO A 28 19.62 -0.12 6.75
N LEU A 29 19.58 -0.54 5.48
CA LEU A 29 19.15 -1.85 5.02
C LEU A 29 20.30 -2.60 4.35
N THR A 30 20.45 -3.87 4.70
CA THR A 30 21.35 -4.81 4.03
C THR A 30 20.67 -5.48 2.83
N HIS A 31 21.47 -6.14 1.98
CA HIS A 31 20.96 -6.89 0.82
C HIS A 31 20.03 -8.04 1.26
N SER A 32 20.41 -8.80 2.29
CA SER A 32 19.61 -9.91 2.80
C SER A 32 18.28 -9.47 3.41
N GLU A 33 18.24 -8.32 4.10
CA GLU A 33 16.99 -7.74 4.61
C GLU A 33 16.09 -7.33 3.45
N LEU A 34 16.64 -6.70 2.41
CA LEU A 34 15.86 -6.30 1.24
C LEU A 34 15.28 -7.51 0.51
N GLU A 35 16.05 -8.60 0.35
CA GLU A 35 15.55 -9.85 -0.24
C GLU A 35 14.32 -10.40 0.51
N ALA A 36 14.33 -10.37 1.84
CA ALA A 36 13.20 -10.81 2.66
C ALA A 36 11.96 -9.89 2.54
N LEU A 37 12.16 -8.63 2.14
CA LEU A 37 11.08 -7.65 1.99
C LEU A 37 10.46 -7.65 0.59
N ARG A 38 11.16 -8.19 -0.42
CA ARG A 38 10.66 -8.21 -1.80
C ARG A 38 9.45 -9.12 -1.96
N GLY A 39 8.57 -8.76 -2.89
CA GLY A 39 7.54 -9.65 -3.42
C GLY A 39 8.08 -10.47 -4.59
N LEU A 40 7.38 -11.54 -4.93
CA LEU A 40 7.69 -12.37 -6.10
C LEU A 40 7.64 -11.51 -7.38
N GLY A 41 8.74 -11.50 -8.14
CA GLY A 41 8.86 -10.73 -9.38
C GLY A 41 9.11 -9.23 -9.22
N GLU A 42 9.46 -8.76 -8.01
CA GLU A 42 9.72 -7.34 -7.74
C GLU A 42 11.25 -7.07 -7.66
N PRO A 43 11.88 -6.56 -8.73
CA PRO A 43 13.35 -6.40 -8.80
C PRO A 43 13.85 -5.10 -8.15
N VAL A 44 13.43 -4.83 -6.90
CA VAL A 44 13.90 -3.63 -6.17
C VAL A 44 15.33 -3.84 -5.68
N GLY A 45 16.26 -2.95 -6.05
CA GLY A 45 17.66 -2.95 -5.59
C GLY A 45 17.92 -1.98 -4.43
N LEU A 46 19.07 -2.16 -3.74
CA LEU A 46 19.50 -1.23 -2.69
C LEU A 46 19.66 0.20 -3.21
N ASP A 47 20.07 0.37 -4.48
CA ASP A 47 20.16 1.69 -5.11
C ASP A 47 18.79 2.38 -5.21
N GLU A 48 17.72 1.62 -5.50
CA GLU A 48 16.37 2.19 -5.50
C GLU A 48 15.90 2.52 -4.09
N VAL A 49 16.26 1.70 -3.11
CA VAL A 49 15.95 1.99 -1.70
C VAL A 49 16.65 3.28 -1.26
N ALA A 50 17.92 3.44 -1.59
CA ALA A 50 18.69 4.65 -1.26
C ALA A 50 18.16 5.90 -2.01
N ASP A 51 17.82 5.75 -3.29
CA ASP A 51 17.44 6.87 -4.13
C ASP A 51 15.99 7.33 -3.90
N VAL A 52 15.09 6.42 -3.52
CA VAL A 52 13.64 6.72 -3.49
C VAL A 52 13.05 6.55 -2.11
N TYR A 53 13.25 5.41 -1.47
CA TYR A 53 12.57 5.09 -0.21
C TYR A 53 13.21 5.78 0.99
N LEU A 54 14.53 5.98 0.98
CA LEU A 54 15.23 6.67 2.05
C LEU A 54 14.82 8.15 2.15
N PRO A 55 14.84 8.96 1.06
CA PRO A 55 14.29 10.32 1.09
C PRO A 55 12.81 10.36 1.49
N LEU A 56 12.01 9.36 1.04
CA LEU A 56 10.60 9.27 1.42
C LEU A 56 10.44 9.02 2.92
N SER A 57 11.21 8.10 3.50
CA SER A 57 11.18 7.83 4.94
C SER A 57 11.55 9.08 5.75
N ARG A 58 12.54 9.86 5.27
CA ARG A 58 12.90 11.15 5.87
C ARG A 58 11.75 12.16 5.83
N LEU A 59 11.11 12.32 4.68
CA LEU A 59 9.95 13.22 4.55
C LEU A 59 8.85 12.84 5.54
N ILE A 60 8.53 11.54 5.62
CA ILE A 60 7.51 11.03 6.53
C ILE A 60 7.92 11.29 7.98
N ASN A 61 9.18 11.03 8.36
CA ASN A 61 9.67 11.29 9.70
C ASN A 61 9.50 12.77 10.10
N LEU A 62 9.79 13.71 9.21
CA LEU A 62 9.56 15.15 9.44
C LEU A 62 8.07 15.46 9.65
N GLN A 63 7.18 14.82 8.89
CA GLN A 63 5.73 15.01 9.04
C GLN A 63 5.17 14.38 10.31
N VAL A 64 5.65 13.18 10.70
CA VAL A 64 5.32 12.56 11.98
C VAL A 64 5.66 13.49 13.13
N ALA A 65 6.90 14.01 13.17
CA ALA A 65 7.35 14.94 14.21
C ALA A 65 6.52 16.24 14.24
N ALA A 66 6.14 16.78 13.08
CA ALA A 66 5.28 17.95 13.00
C ALA A 66 3.86 17.67 13.51
N ARG A 67 3.30 16.51 13.16
CA ARG A 67 1.96 16.09 13.59
C ARG A 67 1.89 15.86 15.09
N GLN A 68 2.92 15.26 15.69
CA GLN A 68 3.01 15.06 17.14
C GLN A 68 3.04 16.41 17.88
N ARG A 69 3.88 17.36 17.43
CA ARG A 69 3.90 18.71 18.03
C ARG A 69 2.53 19.42 17.95
N LEU A 70 1.82 19.24 16.84
CA LEU A 70 0.46 19.79 16.71
C LEU A 70 -0.51 19.11 17.66
N HIS A 71 -0.42 17.78 17.81
CA HIS A 71 -1.22 17.02 18.76
C HIS A 71 -1.00 17.51 20.20
N ASP A 72 0.27 17.64 20.64
CA ASP A 72 0.63 18.12 21.97
C ASP A 72 0.09 19.55 22.24
N SER A 73 0.20 20.44 21.24
CA SER A 73 -0.35 21.78 21.33
C SER A 73 -1.87 21.79 21.45
N THR A 74 -2.57 20.93 20.71
CA THR A 74 -4.02 20.81 20.77
C THR A 74 -4.47 20.25 22.10
N THR A 75 -3.81 19.21 22.59
CA THR A 75 -4.07 18.60 23.91
C THR A 75 -3.87 19.60 25.05
N THR A 76 -2.77 20.38 24.99
CA THR A 76 -2.51 21.46 25.94
C THR A 76 -3.62 22.51 25.90
N PHE A 77 -4.07 22.92 24.73
CA PHE A 77 -5.14 23.90 24.57
C PHE A 77 -6.47 23.40 25.15
N LEU A 78 -6.77 22.10 24.99
CA LEU A 78 -7.99 21.48 25.54
C LEU A 78 -7.92 21.19 27.04
N GLY A 79 -6.73 21.29 27.65
CA GLY A 79 -6.52 20.93 29.06
C GLY A 79 -6.66 19.43 29.32
N GLU A 80 -6.46 18.61 28.31
CA GLU A 80 -6.60 17.15 28.35
C GLU A 80 -5.23 16.46 28.37
N THR A 81 -5.17 15.26 28.96
CA THR A 81 -4.09 14.30 28.74
C THR A 81 -4.58 13.28 27.74
N ALA A 82 -4.36 13.57 26.45
CA ALA A 82 -4.75 12.62 25.41
C ALA A 82 -3.70 11.53 25.22
N PRO A 83 -4.12 10.29 24.94
CA PRO A 83 -3.20 9.22 24.58
C PRO A 83 -2.49 9.60 23.25
N LYS A 84 -1.32 8.98 23.04
CA LYS A 84 -0.57 9.10 21.78
C LYS A 84 -1.49 8.72 20.60
N VAL A 85 -1.50 9.56 19.57
CA VAL A 85 -2.24 9.33 18.33
C VAL A 85 -1.29 8.84 17.25
N PRO A 86 -1.47 7.62 16.72
CA PRO A 86 -0.65 7.10 15.64
C PRO A 86 -0.72 7.96 14.38
N PHE A 87 0.43 8.07 13.67
CA PHE A 87 0.47 8.64 12.33
C PHE A 87 0.06 7.57 11.32
N VAL A 88 -1.01 7.80 10.56
CA VAL A 88 -1.57 6.79 9.67
C VAL A 88 -1.24 7.10 8.21
N ILE A 89 -0.63 6.12 7.54
CA ILE A 89 -0.24 6.19 6.13
C ILE A 89 -1.13 5.27 5.31
N GLY A 90 -1.84 5.82 4.31
CA GLY A 90 -2.55 5.03 3.31
C GLY A 90 -1.65 4.74 2.11
N LEU A 91 -1.53 3.47 1.69
CA LEU A 91 -0.73 3.07 0.54
C LEU A 91 -1.59 2.35 -0.49
N ALA A 92 -1.83 3.00 -1.63
CA ALA A 92 -2.69 2.56 -2.72
C ALA A 92 -1.93 2.24 -4.01
N GLY A 93 -2.61 1.61 -4.95
CA GLY A 93 -2.13 1.28 -6.29
C GLY A 93 -2.77 0.00 -6.82
N SER A 94 -2.52 -0.37 -8.07
CA SER A 94 -3.08 -1.57 -8.70
C SER A 94 -2.52 -2.88 -8.13
N VAL A 95 -3.12 -3.99 -8.51
CA VAL A 95 -2.47 -5.31 -8.38
C VAL A 95 -1.13 -5.30 -9.12
N ALA A 96 -0.19 -6.12 -8.73
CA ALA A 96 1.13 -6.31 -9.35
C ALA A 96 2.00 -5.04 -9.50
N VAL A 97 1.58 -3.86 -8.99
CA VAL A 97 2.37 -2.62 -9.09
C VAL A 97 3.47 -2.50 -8.02
N GLY A 98 3.49 -3.40 -7.03
CA GLY A 98 4.51 -3.41 -5.97
C GLY A 98 4.13 -2.69 -4.68
N LYS A 99 2.84 -2.50 -4.40
CA LYS A 99 2.36 -1.88 -3.15
C LYS A 99 2.90 -2.55 -1.89
N SER A 100 2.75 -3.87 -1.81
CA SER A 100 3.13 -4.62 -0.59
C SER A 100 4.64 -4.62 -0.37
N THR A 101 5.45 -4.63 -1.43
CA THR A 101 6.91 -4.45 -1.36
C THR A 101 7.24 -3.04 -0.88
N THR A 102 6.63 -2.01 -1.46
CA THR A 102 6.76 -0.61 -1.01
C THR A 102 6.41 -0.46 0.47
N ALA A 103 5.29 -1.05 0.91
CA ALA A 103 4.84 -0.97 2.31
C ALA A 103 5.84 -1.64 3.27
N ARG A 104 6.36 -2.83 2.93
CA ARG A 104 7.35 -3.55 3.76
C ARG A 104 8.67 -2.81 3.85
N ILE A 105 9.21 -2.30 2.73
CA ILE A 105 10.44 -1.51 2.71
C ILE A 105 10.24 -0.24 3.54
N LEU A 106 9.14 0.47 3.35
CA LEU A 106 8.85 1.69 4.08
C LEU A 106 8.71 1.44 5.58
N ARG A 107 8.01 0.36 5.99
CA ARG A 107 7.92 -0.08 7.39
C ARG A 107 9.33 -0.30 7.98
N ALA A 108 10.18 -1.04 7.26
CA ALA A 108 11.53 -1.34 7.72
C ALA A 108 12.41 -0.09 7.86
N LEU A 109 12.29 0.89 6.97
CA LEU A 109 13.02 2.15 7.05
C LEU A 109 12.48 3.05 8.16
N LEU A 110 11.17 3.19 8.28
CA LEU A 110 10.54 4.03 9.30
C LEU A 110 10.81 3.51 10.71
N ALA A 111 10.82 2.19 10.92
CA ALA A 111 11.15 1.58 12.22
C ALA A 111 12.60 1.83 12.69
N ARG A 112 13.47 2.37 11.84
CA ARG A 112 14.87 2.71 12.19
C ARG A 112 15.04 4.16 12.66
N TRP A 113 13.99 4.96 12.60
CA TRP A 113 14.02 6.31 13.19
C TRP A 113 13.83 6.18 14.70
N PRO A 114 14.77 6.70 15.53
CA PRO A 114 14.75 6.49 16.99
C PRO A 114 13.47 7.00 17.66
N ASP A 115 12.89 8.09 17.13
CA ASP A 115 11.72 8.75 17.72
C ASP A 115 10.40 7.99 17.44
N HIS A 116 10.40 7.04 16.47
CA HIS A 116 9.19 6.37 15.98
C HIS A 116 9.43 4.89 15.65
N PRO A 117 9.95 4.07 16.58
CA PRO A 117 10.38 2.70 16.27
C PRO A 117 9.23 1.70 16.06
N GLN A 118 8.02 2.02 16.55
CA GLN A 118 6.87 1.11 16.46
C GLN A 118 6.08 1.40 15.18
N VAL A 119 6.31 0.58 14.14
CA VAL A 119 5.65 0.72 12.84
C VAL A 119 4.90 -0.55 12.50
N ASP A 120 3.57 -0.47 12.48
CA ASP A 120 2.71 -1.57 12.06
C ASP A 120 2.27 -1.42 10.60
N LEU A 121 2.03 -2.57 9.95
CA LEU A 121 1.53 -2.67 8.59
C LEU A 121 0.31 -3.59 8.58
N VAL A 122 -0.81 -3.08 8.10
CA VAL A 122 -2.06 -3.83 7.92
C VAL A 122 -2.49 -3.77 6.46
N THR A 123 -2.82 -4.92 5.88
CA THR A 123 -3.40 -4.99 4.55
C THR A 123 -4.93 -4.96 4.62
N THR A 124 -5.55 -4.22 3.70
CA THR A 124 -7.01 -4.16 3.63
C THR A 124 -7.66 -5.46 3.17
N ASP A 125 -6.88 -6.42 2.65
CA ASP A 125 -7.41 -7.71 2.25
C ASP A 125 -8.05 -8.48 3.41
N GLY A 126 -7.61 -8.23 4.66
CA GLY A 126 -8.28 -8.72 5.86
C GLY A 126 -9.71 -8.23 6.04
N PHE A 127 -10.07 -7.12 5.41
CA PHE A 127 -11.41 -6.54 5.44
C PHE A 127 -12.26 -6.88 4.20
N LEU A 128 -11.82 -7.81 3.35
CA LEU A 128 -12.69 -8.41 2.34
C LEU A 128 -13.83 -9.18 3.03
N HIS A 129 -15.00 -9.21 2.41
CA HIS A 129 -16.01 -10.17 2.80
C HIS A 129 -15.51 -11.59 2.56
N SER A 130 -15.87 -12.54 3.43
CA SER A 130 -15.50 -13.95 3.24
C SER A 130 -16.01 -14.49 1.89
N LYS A 131 -15.35 -15.51 1.37
CA LYS A 131 -15.76 -16.18 0.13
C LYS A 131 -17.22 -16.61 0.16
N ALA A 132 -17.68 -17.16 1.30
CA ALA A 132 -19.09 -17.55 1.48
C ALA A 132 -20.02 -16.34 1.34
N GLU A 133 -19.69 -15.21 1.93
CA GLU A 133 -20.48 -13.99 1.85
C GLU A 133 -20.47 -13.38 0.43
N LEU A 134 -19.33 -13.38 -0.26
CA LEU A 134 -19.23 -12.92 -1.65
C LEU A 134 -20.08 -13.78 -2.59
N VAL A 135 -20.10 -15.12 -2.39
CA VAL A 135 -20.96 -16.05 -3.14
C VAL A 135 -22.42 -15.77 -2.82
N ARG A 136 -22.79 -15.63 -1.56
CA ARG A 136 -24.17 -15.30 -1.13
C ARG A 136 -24.67 -14.00 -1.76
N ARG A 137 -23.80 -13.01 -1.92
CA ARG A 137 -24.12 -11.73 -2.57
C ARG A 137 -24.08 -11.77 -4.10
N GLY A 138 -23.62 -12.86 -4.71
CA GLY A 138 -23.46 -12.98 -6.17
C GLY A 138 -22.34 -12.13 -6.75
N ILE A 139 -21.38 -11.67 -5.91
CA ILE A 139 -20.29 -10.75 -6.31
C ILE A 139 -18.89 -11.40 -6.18
N MET A 140 -18.79 -12.72 -6.18
CA MET A 140 -17.50 -13.40 -6.09
C MET A 140 -16.54 -13.01 -7.24
N HIS A 141 -17.06 -12.80 -8.45
CA HIS A 141 -16.33 -12.32 -9.62
C HIS A 141 -15.83 -10.87 -9.50
N ARG A 142 -16.31 -10.13 -8.50
CA ARG A 142 -15.90 -8.74 -8.20
C ARG A 142 -15.04 -8.65 -6.92
N LYS A 143 -14.41 -9.75 -6.52
CA LYS A 143 -13.47 -9.72 -5.40
C LYS A 143 -12.30 -8.79 -5.70
N GLY A 144 -11.97 -7.89 -4.75
CA GLY A 144 -11.02 -6.81 -4.94
C GLY A 144 -11.66 -5.47 -5.37
N PHE A 145 -12.92 -5.47 -5.84
CA PHE A 145 -13.67 -4.24 -6.09
C PHE A 145 -14.17 -3.62 -4.76
N PRO A 146 -14.49 -2.31 -4.72
CA PRO A 146 -14.89 -1.62 -3.49
C PRO A 146 -16.03 -2.28 -2.72
N GLU A 147 -17.02 -2.87 -3.42
CA GLU A 147 -18.17 -3.54 -2.83
C GLU A 147 -17.85 -4.90 -2.19
N SER A 148 -16.68 -5.46 -2.48
CA SER A 148 -16.23 -6.72 -1.88
C SER A 148 -15.61 -6.56 -0.50
N TYR A 149 -15.44 -5.32 -0.02
CA TYR A 149 -14.85 -5.01 1.28
C TYR A 149 -15.90 -4.62 2.31
N ASP A 150 -15.69 -5.02 3.56
CA ASP A 150 -16.38 -4.43 4.72
C ASP A 150 -15.73 -3.08 5.06
N ARG A 151 -16.15 -2.06 4.32
CA ARG A 151 -15.64 -0.69 4.49
C ARG A 151 -15.95 -0.11 5.85
N ARG A 152 -17.04 -0.60 6.53
CA ARG A 152 -17.40 -0.14 7.87
C ARG A 152 -16.45 -0.72 8.91
N ALA A 153 -16.09 -2.00 8.79
CA ALA A 153 -15.11 -2.62 9.66
C ALA A 153 -13.74 -1.96 9.52
N LEU A 154 -13.29 -1.70 8.29
CA LEU A 154 -12.03 -1.00 8.03
C LEU A 154 -12.04 0.43 8.61
N LEU A 155 -13.12 1.18 8.40
CA LEU A 155 -13.26 2.53 8.96
C LEU A 155 -13.23 2.51 10.49
N ARG A 156 -13.93 1.56 11.12
CA ARG A 156 -13.95 1.38 12.58
C ARG A 156 -12.54 1.09 13.09
N PHE A 157 -11.84 0.12 12.48
CA PHE A 157 -10.47 -0.23 12.83
C PHE A 157 -9.54 0.99 12.82
N VAL A 158 -9.51 1.77 11.73
CA VAL A 158 -8.64 2.95 11.63
C VAL A 158 -9.09 4.06 12.61
N THR A 159 -10.41 4.21 12.85
CA THR A 159 -10.92 5.15 13.84
C THR A 159 -10.46 4.79 15.25
N GLU A 160 -10.58 3.53 15.66
CA GLU A 160 -10.13 3.06 16.98
C GLU A 160 -8.62 3.28 17.16
N VAL A 161 -7.80 2.95 16.15
CA VAL A 161 -6.36 3.23 16.17
C VAL A 161 -6.10 4.73 16.33
N LYS A 162 -6.75 5.58 15.53
CA LYS A 162 -6.60 7.06 15.61
C LYS A 162 -7.12 7.64 16.90
N SER A 163 -8.02 6.96 17.59
CA SER A 163 -8.53 7.36 18.92
C SER A 163 -7.58 6.99 20.05
N GLY A 164 -6.44 6.35 19.75
CA GLY A 164 -5.46 5.96 20.76
C GLY A 164 -5.84 4.73 21.59
N ALA A 165 -6.69 3.85 21.05
CA ALA A 165 -7.02 2.58 21.70
C ALA A 165 -5.75 1.76 21.99
N GLU A 166 -5.67 1.14 23.16
CA GLU A 166 -4.49 0.37 23.61
C GLU A 166 -4.16 -0.78 22.67
N SER A 167 -5.17 -1.46 22.15
CA SER A 167 -5.02 -2.49 21.13
C SER A 167 -6.27 -2.57 20.25
N VAL A 168 -6.06 -2.80 18.95
CA VAL A 168 -7.11 -3.02 17.95
C VAL A 168 -6.74 -4.23 17.12
N THR A 169 -7.73 -5.03 16.71
CA THR A 169 -7.48 -6.22 15.89
C THR A 169 -7.92 -6.01 14.45
N ALA A 170 -7.14 -6.54 13.51
CA ALA A 170 -7.47 -6.63 12.09
C ALA A 170 -7.56 -8.11 11.66
N PRO A 171 -8.56 -8.51 10.88
CA PRO A 171 -8.65 -9.88 10.39
C PRO A 171 -7.47 -10.22 9.48
N VAL A 172 -7.04 -11.49 9.46
CA VAL A 172 -5.96 -11.96 8.62
C VAL A 172 -6.51 -12.60 7.35
N TYR A 173 -5.96 -12.21 6.21
CA TYR A 173 -6.25 -12.79 4.90
C TYR A 173 -5.17 -13.78 4.48
N SER A 174 -5.57 -14.92 3.91
CA SER A 174 -4.66 -15.90 3.33
C SER A 174 -4.78 -15.91 1.80
N HIS A 175 -3.68 -15.60 1.12
CA HIS A 175 -3.61 -15.76 -0.34
C HIS A 175 -3.67 -17.23 -0.76
N LEU A 176 -3.21 -18.16 0.09
CA LEU A 176 -3.28 -19.59 -0.16
C LEU A 176 -4.74 -20.09 -0.16
N ALA A 177 -5.47 -19.80 0.91
CA ALA A 177 -6.89 -20.15 1.02
C ALA A 177 -7.78 -19.24 0.14
N TYR A 178 -7.25 -18.11 -0.31
CA TYR A 178 -7.99 -17.06 -1.00
C TYR A 178 -9.20 -16.57 -0.21
N ASP A 179 -9.05 -16.49 1.13
CA ASP A 179 -10.12 -16.08 2.04
C ASP A 179 -9.56 -15.50 3.34
N ILE A 180 -10.43 -14.91 4.15
CA ILE A 180 -10.15 -14.53 5.53
C ILE A 180 -10.00 -15.80 6.36
N LEU A 181 -8.98 -15.83 7.24
CA LEU A 181 -8.74 -16.93 8.14
C LEU A 181 -9.62 -16.75 9.41
N PRO A 182 -10.63 -17.62 9.64
CA PRO A 182 -11.48 -17.52 10.82
C PRO A 182 -10.68 -17.62 12.10
N GLY A 183 -10.89 -16.68 13.03
CA GLY A 183 -10.23 -16.69 14.34
C GLY A 183 -8.75 -16.28 14.32
N HIS A 184 -8.21 -15.84 13.17
CA HIS A 184 -6.85 -15.30 13.07
C HIS A 184 -6.93 -13.78 12.94
N GLU A 185 -6.30 -13.08 13.87
CA GLU A 185 -6.27 -11.63 13.93
C GLU A 185 -4.86 -11.10 14.12
N GLN A 186 -4.56 -10.02 13.43
CA GLN A 186 -3.35 -9.24 13.69
C GLN A 186 -3.68 -8.20 14.77
N VAL A 187 -2.92 -8.18 15.85
CA VAL A 187 -3.07 -7.21 16.94
C VAL A 187 -2.18 -6.01 16.69
N VAL A 188 -2.75 -4.82 16.65
CA VAL A 188 -2.08 -3.52 16.54
C VAL A 188 -2.12 -2.86 17.92
N ARG A 189 -0.95 -2.51 18.49
CA ARG A 189 -0.83 -1.96 19.86
C ARG A 189 -0.16 -0.60 19.83
N GLN A 190 -0.97 0.47 19.82
CA GLN A 190 -0.53 1.87 19.88
C GLN A 190 0.79 2.15 19.09
N PRO A 191 0.84 1.86 17.79
CA PRO A 191 2.05 2.10 17.02
C PRO A 191 2.35 3.61 16.94
N ASP A 192 3.60 3.96 16.64
CA ASP A 192 3.95 5.33 16.25
C ASP A 192 3.38 5.66 14.88
N ILE A 193 3.51 4.67 13.98
CA ILE A 193 3.07 4.77 12.60
C ILE A 193 2.28 3.51 12.23
N LEU A 194 1.11 3.67 11.63
CA LEU A 194 0.34 2.59 11.01
C LEU A 194 0.35 2.78 9.49
N ILE A 195 0.80 1.77 8.75
CA ILE A 195 0.66 1.71 7.29
C ILE A 195 -0.55 0.84 6.97
N VAL A 196 -1.53 1.39 6.25
CA VAL A 196 -2.70 0.68 5.74
C VAL A 196 -2.54 0.53 4.22
N GLU A 197 -2.29 -0.69 3.76
CA GLU A 197 -2.04 -1.00 2.34
C GLU A 197 -3.24 -1.69 1.71
N GLY A 198 -3.61 -1.24 0.50
CA GLY A 198 -4.64 -1.93 -0.27
C GLY A 198 -5.06 -1.23 -1.57
N LEU A 199 -5.89 -1.93 -2.35
CA LEU A 199 -6.35 -1.43 -3.66
C LEU A 199 -7.22 -0.18 -3.52
N ASN A 200 -8.11 -0.16 -2.53
CA ASN A 200 -9.21 0.79 -2.40
C ASN A 200 -9.06 1.74 -1.21
N VAL A 201 -7.87 1.85 -0.61
CA VAL A 201 -7.66 2.67 0.61
C VAL A 201 -7.91 4.16 0.41
N LEU A 202 -7.78 4.68 -0.81
CA LEU A 202 -8.02 6.08 -1.15
C LEU A 202 -9.42 6.34 -1.73
N GLN A 203 -10.31 5.36 -1.69
CA GLN A 203 -11.69 5.52 -2.17
C GLN A 203 -12.44 6.59 -1.35
N PRO A 204 -13.15 7.51 -2.02
CA PRO A 204 -14.06 8.43 -1.34
C PRO A 204 -15.25 7.68 -0.76
N GLY A 205 -15.90 8.28 0.21
CA GLY A 205 -17.17 7.82 0.75
C GLY A 205 -18.27 8.88 0.62
N PRO A 206 -19.53 8.49 0.81
CA PRO A 206 -20.65 9.46 0.87
C PRO A 206 -20.64 10.29 2.17
N SER A 207 -19.90 9.82 3.16
CA SER A 207 -19.63 10.48 4.43
C SER A 207 -18.14 10.30 4.73
N LEU A 208 -17.75 10.17 6.01
CA LEU A 208 -16.37 9.90 6.40
C LEU A 208 -15.84 8.62 5.72
N ALA A 209 -14.73 8.75 5.00
CA ALA A 209 -14.01 7.65 4.38
C ALA A 209 -12.72 7.35 5.14
N VAL A 210 -12.19 6.13 5.00
CA VAL A 210 -10.91 5.76 5.62
C VAL A 210 -9.77 6.70 5.19
N SER A 211 -9.80 7.14 3.92
CA SER A 211 -8.82 8.09 3.38
C SER A 211 -8.79 9.45 4.09
N ASP A 212 -9.86 9.84 4.75
CA ASP A 212 -9.94 11.11 5.49
C ASP A 212 -9.23 11.05 6.85
N LEU A 213 -8.95 9.83 7.33
CA LEU A 213 -8.21 9.56 8.57
C LEU A 213 -6.69 9.44 8.36
N PHE A 214 -6.22 9.45 7.11
CA PHE A 214 -4.79 9.34 6.82
C PHE A 214 -4.08 10.68 6.99
N ASP A 215 -2.95 10.66 7.68
CA ASP A 215 -2.06 11.81 7.80
C ASP A 215 -1.19 11.98 6.56
N PHE A 216 -0.88 10.86 5.89
CA PHE A 216 -0.14 10.82 4.63
C PHE A 216 -0.69 9.73 3.72
N SER A 217 -0.61 9.93 2.42
CA SER A 217 -1.06 8.91 1.48
C SER A 217 -0.12 8.78 0.29
N ILE A 218 0.15 7.53 -0.10
CA ILE A 218 1.04 7.16 -1.19
C ILE A 218 0.24 6.39 -2.24
N TYR A 219 0.43 6.73 -3.50
CA TYR A 219 -0.07 5.96 -4.62
C TYR A 219 1.10 5.43 -5.45
N VAL A 220 1.21 4.11 -5.60
CA VAL A 220 2.18 3.50 -6.51
C VAL A 220 1.55 3.38 -7.88
N ASP A 221 2.11 4.10 -8.85
CA ASP A 221 1.60 4.28 -10.21
C ASP A 221 2.52 3.65 -11.25
N ALA A 222 1.94 3.16 -12.34
CA ALA A 222 2.64 2.77 -13.55
C ALA A 222 1.70 2.86 -14.75
N HIS A 223 2.27 2.78 -15.97
CA HIS A 223 1.46 2.66 -17.18
C HIS A 223 0.69 1.34 -17.16
N THR A 224 -0.58 1.36 -17.59
CA THR A 224 -1.47 0.19 -17.53
C THR A 224 -0.88 -1.04 -18.22
N ASP A 225 -0.23 -0.84 -19.38
CA ASP A 225 0.40 -1.94 -20.15
C ASP A 225 1.59 -2.57 -19.40
N HIS A 226 2.32 -1.76 -18.60
CA HIS A 226 3.38 -2.30 -17.75
C HIS A 226 2.79 -3.16 -16.64
N ILE A 227 1.70 -2.70 -15.99
CA ILE A 227 1.02 -3.44 -14.93
C ILE A 227 0.46 -4.77 -15.47
N GLU A 228 -0.14 -4.76 -16.67
CA GLU A 228 -0.64 -5.97 -17.32
C GLU A 228 0.47 -7.00 -17.55
N ARG A 229 1.62 -6.57 -18.08
CA ARG A 229 2.79 -7.42 -18.26
C ARG A 229 3.26 -8.01 -16.93
N TRP A 230 3.44 -7.16 -15.90
CA TRP A 230 3.88 -7.60 -14.58
C TRP A 230 2.88 -8.54 -13.91
N TYR A 231 1.59 -8.33 -14.12
CA TYR A 231 0.54 -9.23 -13.64
C TYR A 231 0.66 -10.60 -14.30
N THR A 232 0.87 -10.64 -15.62
CA THR A 232 1.04 -11.89 -16.38
C THR A 232 2.32 -12.62 -15.95
N ASP A 233 3.44 -11.93 -15.84
CA ASP A 233 4.72 -12.51 -15.41
C ASP A 233 4.63 -13.07 -13.98
N ARG A 234 3.97 -12.33 -13.07
CA ARG A 234 3.71 -12.80 -11.72
C ARG A 234 2.79 -14.01 -11.68
N PHE A 235 1.75 -14.07 -12.51
CA PHE A 235 0.85 -15.23 -12.61
C PHE A 235 1.63 -16.49 -13.02
N LEU A 236 2.51 -16.37 -14.03
CA LEU A 236 3.38 -17.47 -14.47
C LEU A 236 4.35 -17.94 -13.37
N ALA A 237 4.94 -16.98 -12.64
CA ALA A 237 5.83 -17.31 -11.52
C ALA A 237 5.07 -17.99 -10.36
N LEU A 238 3.84 -17.56 -10.06
CA LEU A 238 2.98 -18.17 -9.04
C LEU A 238 2.56 -19.60 -9.43
N ARG A 239 2.38 -19.89 -10.70
CA ARG A 239 2.07 -21.24 -11.19
C ARG A 239 3.12 -22.27 -10.75
N GLY A 240 4.39 -21.91 -10.83
CA GLY A 240 5.50 -22.77 -10.41
C GLY A 240 5.80 -22.74 -8.90
N THR A 241 5.09 -21.93 -8.12
CA THR A 241 5.34 -21.74 -6.68
C THR A 241 4.06 -21.90 -5.86
N ALA A 242 3.39 -20.81 -5.51
CA ALA A 242 2.22 -20.84 -4.63
C ALA A 242 1.01 -21.59 -5.20
N PHE A 243 0.82 -21.64 -6.53
CA PHE A 243 -0.25 -22.44 -7.13
C PHE A 243 0.09 -23.93 -7.20
N ALA A 244 1.38 -24.31 -7.15
CA ALA A 244 1.79 -25.70 -7.10
C ALA A 244 1.48 -26.38 -5.75
N ASP A 245 1.23 -25.60 -4.69
CA ASP A 245 0.79 -26.11 -3.40
C ASP A 245 -0.61 -26.75 -3.55
N PRO A 246 -0.79 -28.04 -3.16
CA PRO A 246 -2.10 -28.71 -3.24
C PRO A 246 -3.20 -28.05 -2.40
N GLU A 247 -2.85 -27.31 -1.35
CA GLU A 247 -3.80 -26.57 -0.51
C GLU A 247 -4.18 -25.21 -1.12
N SER A 248 -3.52 -24.80 -2.20
CA SER A 248 -3.80 -23.51 -2.85
C SER A 248 -5.16 -23.51 -3.51
N HIS A 249 -5.95 -22.47 -3.23
CA HIS A 249 -7.19 -22.22 -3.97
C HIS A 249 -6.98 -22.19 -5.48
N PHE A 250 -5.81 -21.79 -5.93
CA PHE A 250 -5.42 -21.67 -7.34
C PHE A 250 -4.64 -22.87 -7.87
N HIS A 251 -4.64 -24.00 -7.14
CA HIS A 251 -3.92 -25.21 -7.54
C HIS A 251 -4.31 -25.70 -8.93
N HIS A 252 -5.56 -25.50 -9.35
CA HIS A 252 -6.04 -25.86 -10.68
C HIS A 252 -5.29 -25.13 -11.82
N PHE A 253 -4.61 -24.02 -11.57
CA PHE A 253 -3.75 -23.37 -12.56
C PHE A 253 -2.34 -23.96 -12.65
N ALA A 254 -1.90 -24.76 -11.69
CA ALA A 254 -0.54 -25.31 -11.67
C ALA A 254 -0.25 -26.21 -12.88
N GLY A 255 -1.26 -26.91 -13.39
CA GLY A 255 -1.13 -27.82 -14.54
C GLY A 255 -1.26 -27.17 -15.91
N LEU A 256 -1.49 -25.87 -16.03
CA LEU A 256 -1.63 -25.19 -17.30
C LEU A 256 -0.30 -25.16 -18.08
N SER A 257 -0.37 -25.23 -19.42
CA SER A 257 0.77 -24.89 -20.27
C SER A 257 1.14 -23.40 -20.12
N ASP A 258 2.30 -22.98 -20.61
CA ASP A 258 2.70 -21.58 -20.63
C ASP A 258 1.75 -20.71 -21.46
N GLU A 259 1.25 -21.26 -22.57
CA GLU A 259 0.30 -20.59 -23.46
C GLU A 259 -1.06 -20.40 -22.76
N ASP A 260 -1.62 -21.47 -22.19
CA ASP A 260 -2.90 -21.43 -21.48
C ASP A 260 -2.83 -20.54 -20.24
N ALA A 261 -1.72 -20.58 -19.50
CA ALA A 261 -1.52 -19.74 -18.32
C ALA A 261 -1.42 -18.24 -18.69
N ARG A 262 -0.79 -17.91 -19.82
CA ARG A 262 -0.79 -16.52 -20.33
C ARG A 262 -2.20 -16.09 -20.77
N ALA A 263 -2.91 -16.96 -21.47
CA ALA A 263 -4.27 -16.70 -21.91
C ALA A 263 -5.20 -16.45 -20.71
N GLU A 264 -5.08 -17.27 -19.67
CA GLU A 264 -5.86 -17.11 -18.43
C GLU A 264 -5.49 -15.82 -17.68
N ALA A 265 -4.20 -15.51 -17.55
CA ALA A 265 -3.74 -14.26 -16.94
C ALA A 265 -4.31 -13.04 -17.68
N HIS A 266 -4.29 -13.05 -19.02
CA HIS A 266 -4.89 -11.98 -19.84
C HIS A 266 -6.41 -11.91 -19.65
N HIS A 267 -7.08 -13.08 -19.61
CA HIS A 267 -8.52 -13.13 -19.35
C HIS A 267 -8.88 -12.46 -18.01
N LEU A 268 -8.22 -12.86 -16.92
CA LEU A 268 -8.42 -12.30 -15.59
C LEU A 268 -8.05 -10.82 -15.52
N TRP A 269 -7.03 -10.40 -16.25
CA TRP A 269 -6.67 -9.00 -16.34
C TRP A 269 -7.78 -8.17 -16.99
N HIS A 270 -8.26 -8.57 -18.16
CA HIS A 270 -9.25 -7.81 -18.91
C HIS A 270 -10.65 -7.86 -18.32
N THR A 271 -11.01 -8.94 -17.63
CA THR A 271 -12.35 -9.11 -17.06
C THR A 271 -12.49 -8.59 -15.63
N ILE A 272 -11.39 -8.56 -14.85
CA ILE A 272 -11.45 -8.22 -13.43
C ILE A 272 -10.48 -7.06 -13.11
N ASN A 273 -9.17 -7.26 -13.31
CA ASN A 273 -8.18 -6.34 -12.75
C ASN A 273 -8.15 -4.98 -13.45
N ARG A 274 -8.19 -4.96 -14.78
CA ARG A 274 -8.20 -3.74 -15.58
C ARG A 274 -9.47 -2.91 -15.37
N PRO A 275 -10.69 -3.46 -15.39
CA PRO A 275 -11.90 -2.72 -15.01
C PRO A 275 -11.82 -2.12 -13.61
N ASN A 276 -11.39 -2.90 -12.61
CA ASN A 276 -11.22 -2.38 -11.26
C ASN A 276 -10.17 -1.26 -11.18
N LEU A 277 -9.05 -1.41 -11.91
CA LEU A 277 -8.04 -0.34 -12.00
C LEU A 277 -8.62 0.94 -12.58
N VAL A 278 -9.28 0.86 -13.72
CA VAL A 278 -9.77 2.03 -14.47
C VAL A 278 -10.93 2.72 -13.75
N ASP A 279 -11.88 1.95 -13.24
CA ASP A 279 -13.13 2.48 -12.69
C ASP A 279 -12.99 2.90 -11.22
N ASN A 280 -12.12 2.23 -10.46
CA ASN A 280 -12.07 2.39 -9.01
C ASN A 280 -10.72 2.89 -8.49
N ILE A 281 -9.59 2.32 -8.93
CA ILE A 281 -8.28 2.58 -8.31
C ILE A 281 -7.62 3.82 -8.89
N LEU A 282 -7.50 3.90 -10.23
CA LEU A 282 -6.85 5.01 -10.93
C LEU A 282 -7.49 6.39 -10.65
N PRO A 283 -8.82 6.52 -10.55
CA PRO A 283 -9.46 7.79 -10.19
C PRO A 283 -9.06 8.32 -8.80
N THR A 284 -8.55 7.48 -7.91
CA THR A 284 -8.11 7.89 -6.56
C THR A 284 -6.69 8.47 -6.53
N ARG A 285 -5.89 8.27 -7.59
CA ARG A 285 -4.50 8.77 -7.67
C ARG A 285 -4.33 10.26 -7.35
N PRO A 286 -5.21 11.18 -7.83
CA PRO A 286 -5.10 12.60 -7.50
C PRO A 286 -5.32 12.92 -6.01
N ARG A 287 -5.89 12.00 -5.24
CA ARG A 287 -6.13 12.16 -3.80
C ARG A 287 -4.87 11.91 -2.98
N ALA A 288 -3.89 11.18 -3.53
CA ALA A 288 -2.66 10.87 -2.82
C ALA A 288 -1.82 12.12 -2.53
N THR A 289 -1.18 12.14 -1.36
CA THR A 289 -0.18 13.14 -0.98
C THR A 289 1.07 12.98 -1.84
N LEU A 290 1.45 11.74 -2.12
CA LEU A 290 2.63 11.41 -2.91
C LEU A 290 2.32 10.29 -3.90
N VAL A 291 2.81 10.44 -5.14
CA VAL A 291 2.72 9.41 -6.18
C VAL A 291 4.13 8.95 -6.55
N LEU A 292 4.39 7.65 -6.41
CA LEU A 292 5.59 6.99 -6.90
C LEU A 292 5.29 6.41 -8.28
N ARG A 293 5.93 6.93 -9.32
CA ARG A 293 5.71 6.46 -10.69
C ARG A 293 6.81 5.52 -11.14
N LYS A 294 6.44 4.29 -11.42
CA LYS A 294 7.31 3.23 -11.94
C LYS A 294 7.35 3.25 -13.47
N ASP A 295 8.52 2.88 -14.00
CA ASP A 295 8.72 2.66 -15.43
C ASP A 295 8.62 1.16 -15.77
N GLY A 296 8.77 0.82 -17.05
CA GLY A 296 8.58 -0.53 -17.56
C GLY A 296 9.53 -1.60 -17.02
N ASP A 297 10.63 -1.21 -16.41
CA ASP A 297 11.61 -2.04 -15.70
C ASP A 297 11.35 -2.19 -14.20
N HIS A 298 10.16 -1.81 -13.72
CA HIS A 298 9.75 -1.70 -12.31
C HIS A 298 10.40 -0.57 -11.51
N ALA A 299 11.42 0.12 -12.02
CA ALA A 299 12.11 1.17 -11.29
C ALA A 299 11.22 2.43 -11.12
N ILE A 300 11.26 3.03 -9.93
CA ILE A 300 10.62 4.32 -9.69
C ILE A 300 11.48 5.41 -10.28
N ASN A 301 10.97 6.12 -11.29
CA ASN A 301 11.68 7.17 -12.02
C ASN A 301 11.20 8.59 -11.70
N ARG A 302 10.00 8.74 -11.15
CA ARG A 302 9.42 10.04 -10.77
C ARG A 302 8.68 9.96 -9.45
N VAL A 303 8.77 11.05 -8.71
CA VAL A 303 8.01 11.28 -7.48
C VAL A 303 7.23 12.58 -7.65
N ARG A 304 5.93 12.51 -7.46
CA ARG A 304 5.05 13.67 -7.47
C ARG A 304 4.52 13.89 -6.06
N LEU A 305 4.83 15.03 -5.47
CA LEU A 305 4.44 15.40 -4.11
C LEU A 305 3.44 16.55 -4.15
N ARG A 306 2.33 16.44 -3.43
CA ARG A 306 1.43 17.54 -3.16
C ARG A 306 2.05 18.43 -2.07
N LYS A 307 2.14 19.72 -2.33
CA LYS A 307 2.83 20.65 -1.43
C LYS A 307 2.12 20.81 -0.07
N LEU A 308 0.81 20.90 -0.08
CA LEU A 308 -0.06 20.97 1.11
C LEU A 308 -1.52 20.69 0.70
#